data_26ea6a1b70438ccdc49da1e71165c967
#
_entry.id   26ea6a1b70438ccdc49da1e71165c967
#
_cell.length_a   1.000
_cell.length_b   1.000
_cell.length_c   1.000
_cell.angle_alpha   90.00
_cell.angle_beta   90.00
_cell.angle_gamma   90.00
#
_symmetry.space_group_name_H-M   'P 1'
#
loop_
_entity.id
_entity.type
_entity.pdbx_description
1 polymer ?
#
loop_
_entity_poly.entity_id
_entity_poly.type
_entity_poly.pdbx_seq_one_letter_code
_entity_poly.pdbx_strand_id
1 'polypeptide(L)'
;MLVERQALEELHEVNNHQEELGGSGYSSRETPNRQIQMNKKERRKYSSLRSFTWSENQEKSEGQLLVENTVQEWYNAKHATSSVSEIEFINSLDIKQCPFCGSHDFTKYGHKKDGTQRYICKGCGKRFTALTNTIFDSKKIPISEWIEYLLHLFEFHSINSTAYDNRNSPTTGKYWLIKTFEVLKGIQDNVVLDGTVYLDETYFAKTKSKLATKDGKKLRGISRNKIGVGVGVACNETKSIFIVTGTSKPSRKSTKETYSKHIARGSILVHDDEHSHSILIEELELESKVYSTRETKGLSDKDNPLYPVNNLHLLLKQFIRSHGAYDREHLQDWLNLFWFIMNDPKDKYDKVLKFIEMAVLSPKRVRYRDAMSSKHSK
;
A
#
# COMPACT_ATOMS: atom_id res chain seq x y z
N MET A 1 -15.57 -3.20 26.19
CA MET A 1 -16.56 -4.27 25.88
C MET A 1 -17.68 -3.84 24.93
N LEU A 2 -18.39 -2.70 25.15
CA LEU A 2 -19.44 -2.24 24.23
C LEU A 2 -18.89 -1.64 22.92
N VAL A 3 -17.81 -0.90 22.98
CA VAL A 3 -17.13 -0.28 21.82
C VAL A 3 -16.44 -1.33 20.93
N GLU A 4 -15.94 -2.41 21.55
CA GLU A 4 -15.32 -3.53 20.82
C GLU A 4 -16.35 -4.36 20.04
N ARG A 5 -17.59 -4.48 20.54
CA ARG A 5 -18.67 -5.15 19.81
C ARG A 5 -19.10 -4.36 18.58
N GLN A 6 -19.23 -3.04 18.67
CA GLN A 6 -19.60 -2.21 17.53
C GLN A 6 -18.56 -2.24 16.40
N ALA A 7 -17.26 -2.16 16.72
CA ALA A 7 -16.21 -2.24 15.71
C ALA A 7 -16.14 -3.62 15.02
N LEU A 8 -16.51 -4.70 15.73
CA LEU A 8 -16.59 -6.04 15.16
C LEU A 8 -17.85 -6.25 14.32
N GLU A 9 -18.95 -5.62 14.69
CA GLU A 9 -20.20 -5.67 13.93
C GLU A 9 -20.09 -4.88 12.63
N GLU A 10 -19.47 -3.70 12.64
CA GLU A 10 -19.21 -2.91 11.42
C GLU A 10 -18.27 -3.63 10.44
N LEU A 11 -17.26 -4.37 10.92
CA LEU A 11 -16.40 -5.20 10.08
C LEU A 11 -17.14 -6.43 9.50
N HIS A 12 -18.14 -6.94 10.21
CA HIS A 12 -19.00 -8.03 9.72
C HIS A 12 -19.98 -7.54 8.65
N GLU A 13 -20.53 -6.34 8.80
CA GLU A 13 -21.44 -5.76 7.78
C GLU A 13 -20.71 -5.48 6.47
N VAL A 14 -19.46 -4.99 6.50
CA VAL A 14 -18.65 -4.78 5.31
C VAL A 14 -18.32 -6.10 4.60
N ASN A 15 -18.05 -7.18 5.34
CA ASN A 15 -17.79 -8.49 4.74
C ASN A 15 -19.07 -9.14 4.18
N ASN A 16 -20.22 -9.02 4.85
CA ASN A 16 -21.48 -9.58 4.36
C ASN A 16 -21.96 -8.88 3.08
N HIS A 17 -21.73 -7.57 2.95
CA HIS A 17 -22.08 -6.84 1.72
C HIS A 17 -21.22 -7.23 0.51
N GLN A 18 -20.01 -7.77 0.74
CA GLN A 18 -19.16 -8.30 -0.35
C GLN A 18 -19.53 -9.73 -0.74
N GLU A 19 -20.06 -10.53 0.18
CA GLU A 19 -20.55 -11.89 -0.12
C GLU A 19 -21.90 -11.89 -0.86
N GLU A 20 -22.78 -10.95 -0.61
CA GLU A 20 -24.06 -10.81 -1.33
C GLU A 20 -23.90 -10.42 -2.81
N LEU A 21 -22.79 -9.78 -3.18
CA LEU A 21 -22.47 -9.43 -4.58
C LEU A 21 -21.78 -10.55 -5.37
N GLY A 22 -21.39 -11.65 -4.70
CA GLY A 22 -20.65 -12.78 -5.28
C GLY A 22 -21.48 -14.05 -5.56
N GLY A 23 -22.73 -14.10 -5.20
CA GLY A 23 -23.56 -15.30 -5.20
C GLY A 23 -24.39 -15.54 -6.46
N SER A 24 -23.81 -15.84 -7.61
CA SER A 24 -24.50 -16.56 -8.66
C SER A 24 -23.95 -17.98 -8.78
N GLY A 25 -24.73 -18.92 -8.29
CA GLY A 25 -24.41 -20.34 -8.30
C GLY A 25 -24.16 -20.88 -9.72
N TYR A 26 -22.98 -21.45 -9.93
CA TYR A 26 -22.74 -22.34 -11.06
C TYR A 26 -22.69 -23.79 -10.59
N SER A 27 -23.73 -24.50 -10.99
CA SER A 27 -23.83 -25.96 -10.92
C SER A 27 -22.62 -26.61 -11.57
N SER A 28 -21.99 -27.55 -10.86
CA SER A 28 -20.96 -28.43 -11.38
C SER A 28 -21.47 -29.28 -12.54
N ARG A 29 -21.18 -28.86 -13.76
CA ARG A 29 -21.18 -29.74 -14.94
C ARG A 29 -19.74 -29.88 -15.39
N GLU A 30 -19.26 -31.12 -15.42
CA GLU A 30 -17.98 -31.52 -15.98
C GLU A 30 -17.86 -31.01 -17.41
N THR A 31 -16.98 -30.07 -17.64
CA THR A 31 -16.55 -29.68 -18.98
C THR A 31 -15.29 -30.47 -19.33
N PRO A 32 -15.25 -31.16 -20.49
CA PRO A 32 -14.07 -31.90 -20.91
C PRO A 32 -12.91 -30.92 -21.11
N ASN A 33 -11.79 -31.25 -20.53
CA ASN A 33 -10.53 -30.53 -20.54
C ASN A 33 -9.93 -30.51 -21.96
N ARG A 34 -10.47 -29.70 -22.87
CA ARG A 34 -9.81 -29.37 -24.13
C ARG A 34 -8.77 -28.29 -23.86
N GLN A 35 -7.54 -28.69 -23.62
CA GLN A 35 -6.39 -27.81 -23.74
C GLN A 35 -6.31 -27.33 -25.19
N ILE A 36 -6.88 -26.16 -25.45
CA ILE A 36 -6.66 -25.43 -26.71
C ILE A 36 -5.21 -24.97 -26.67
N GLN A 37 -4.32 -25.69 -27.35
CA GLN A 37 -2.95 -25.24 -27.59
C GLN A 37 -3.01 -24.05 -28.57
N MET A 38 -3.16 -22.86 -28.04
CA MET A 38 -3.06 -21.64 -28.83
C MET A 38 -1.60 -21.44 -29.28
N ASN A 39 -1.40 -21.22 -30.56
CA ASN A 39 -0.09 -20.94 -31.11
C ASN A 39 0.46 -19.58 -30.60
N LYS A 40 1.76 -19.39 -30.72
CA LYS A 40 2.47 -18.20 -30.20
C LYS A 40 1.98 -16.87 -30.78
N LYS A 41 1.38 -16.91 -31.98
CA LYS A 41 0.84 -15.76 -32.70
C LYS A 41 -0.55 -15.37 -32.17
N GLU A 42 -1.37 -16.35 -31.81
CA GLU A 42 -2.67 -16.16 -31.17
C GLU A 42 -2.51 -15.67 -29.71
N ARG A 43 -1.55 -16.21 -28.95
CA ARG A 43 -1.22 -15.69 -27.59
C ARG A 43 -0.81 -14.22 -27.65
N ARG A 44 -0.09 -13.78 -28.68
CA ARG A 44 0.26 -12.36 -28.87
C ARG A 44 -0.96 -11.52 -29.18
N LYS A 45 -1.92 -12.04 -29.96
CA LYS A 45 -3.17 -11.35 -30.29
C LYS A 45 -4.05 -11.13 -29.05
N TYR A 46 -4.12 -12.12 -28.15
CA TYR A 46 -4.85 -11.99 -26.88
C TYR A 46 -4.10 -11.21 -25.80
N SER A 47 -2.77 -11.15 -25.82
CA SER A 47 -2.01 -10.29 -24.90
C SER A 47 -2.10 -8.81 -25.31
N SER A 48 -2.31 -8.52 -26.59
CA SER A 48 -2.53 -7.16 -27.10
C SER A 48 -3.94 -6.62 -26.81
N LEU A 49 -4.92 -7.50 -26.53
CA LEU A 49 -6.24 -7.09 -26.06
C LEU A 49 -6.24 -6.51 -24.62
N ARG A 50 -5.14 -6.66 -23.88
CA ARG A 50 -4.94 -5.98 -22.59
C ARG A 50 -4.28 -4.60 -22.70
N SER A 51 -3.71 -4.25 -23.86
CA SER A 51 -3.32 -2.90 -24.19
C SER A 51 -4.42 -2.33 -25.08
N PHE A 52 -5.26 -1.47 -24.57
CA PHE A 52 -6.17 -0.63 -25.35
C PHE A 52 -5.33 0.31 -26.23
N THR A 53 -4.69 -0.22 -27.25
CA THR A 53 -4.18 0.55 -28.36
C THR A 53 -5.26 0.50 -29.42
N TRP A 54 -6.06 1.55 -29.50
CA TRP A 54 -7.00 1.76 -30.58
C TRP A 54 -6.20 1.82 -31.87
N SER A 55 -6.46 0.91 -32.80
CA SER A 55 -5.95 1.08 -34.16
C SER A 55 -6.78 2.20 -34.82
N GLU A 56 -6.13 3.24 -35.28
CA GLU A 56 -6.72 4.46 -35.83
C GLU A 56 -7.62 4.19 -37.08
N ASN A 57 -7.71 2.94 -37.53
CA ASN A 57 -8.37 2.55 -38.80
C ASN A 57 -9.58 1.63 -38.63
N GLN A 58 -10.17 1.45 -37.48
CA GLN A 58 -11.43 0.72 -37.33
C GLN A 58 -12.59 1.68 -37.09
N GLU A 59 -13.68 1.53 -37.83
CA GLU A 59 -14.93 2.21 -37.52
C GLU A 59 -15.34 1.86 -36.06
N LYS A 60 -15.52 2.89 -35.28
CA LYS A 60 -15.88 2.75 -33.84
C LYS A 60 -17.37 2.40 -33.76
N SER A 61 -17.71 1.46 -32.88
CA SER A 61 -19.11 1.18 -32.57
C SER A 61 -19.77 2.38 -31.87
N GLU A 62 -21.11 2.48 -31.97
CA GLU A 62 -21.87 3.53 -31.27
C GLU A 62 -21.58 3.56 -29.73
N GLY A 63 -21.44 2.39 -29.13
CA GLY A 63 -21.07 2.28 -27.73
C GLY A 63 -19.65 2.80 -27.43
N GLN A 64 -18.71 2.56 -28.33
CA GLN A 64 -17.35 3.11 -28.21
C GLN A 64 -17.35 4.63 -28.33
N LEU A 65 -18.09 5.18 -29.31
CA LEU A 65 -18.22 6.63 -29.49
C LEU A 65 -18.90 7.28 -28.28
N LEU A 66 -19.96 6.66 -27.74
CA LEU A 66 -20.63 7.14 -26.53
C LEU A 66 -19.66 7.23 -25.36
N VAL A 67 -18.93 6.14 -25.06
CA VAL A 67 -17.97 6.10 -23.95
C VAL A 67 -16.84 7.10 -24.15
N GLU A 68 -16.24 7.15 -25.34
CA GLU A 68 -15.17 8.10 -25.63
C GLU A 68 -15.60 9.55 -25.47
N ASN A 69 -16.75 9.93 -26.03
CA ASN A 69 -17.25 11.29 -25.93
C ASN A 69 -17.53 11.67 -24.46
N THR A 70 -18.23 10.81 -23.73
CA THR A 70 -18.54 11.05 -22.33
C THR A 70 -17.27 11.13 -21.47
N VAL A 71 -16.33 10.21 -21.69
CA VAL A 71 -15.05 10.20 -20.95
C VAL A 71 -14.18 11.38 -21.36
N GLN A 72 -14.15 11.75 -22.63
CA GLN A 72 -13.34 12.88 -23.12
C GLN A 72 -13.83 14.22 -22.58
N GLU A 73 -15.15 14.44 -22.56
CA GLU A 73 -15.72 15.65 -21.98
C GLU A 73 -15.38 15.78 -20.49
N TRP A 74 -15.57 14.70 -19.76
CA TRP A 74 -15.26 14.66 -18.34
C TRP A 74 -13.75 14.74 -18.06
N TYR A 75 -12.90 14.11 -18.91
CA TYR A 75 -11.45 14.21 -18.84
C TYR A 75 -10.99 15.65 -19.04
N ASN A 76 -11.51 16.33 -20.06
CA ASN A 76 -11.20 17.72 -20.36
C ASN A 76 -11.63 18.63 -19.19
N ALA A 77 -12.82 18.41 -18.64
CA ALA A 77 -13.29 19.15 -17.47
C ALA A 77 -12.42 18.92 -16.23
N LYS A 78 -11.98 17.67 -16.03
CA LYS A 78 -11.19 17.28 -14.86
C LYS A 78 -9.75 17.80 -14.89
N HIS A 79 -9.09 17.77 -16.06
CA HIS A 79 -7.74 18.28 -16.21
C HIS A 79 -7.69 19.79 -16.46
N ALA A 80 -8.82 20.47 -16.48
CA ALA A 80 -8.85 21.91 -16.44
C ALA A 80 -8.12 22.45 -15.18
N THR A 81 -7.77 23.71 -15.18
CA THR A 81 -7.05 24.39 -14.10
C THR A 81 -7.57 24.01 -12.71
N SER A 82 -6.67 24.01 -11.72
CA SER A 82 -7.03 23.77 -10.31
C SER A 82 -8.22 24.64 -9.90
N SER A 83 -9.22 24.02 -9.25
CA SER A 83 -10.39 24.73 -8.74
C SER A 83 -10.01 25.76 -7.68
N VAL A 84 -10.89 26.75 -7.42
CA VAL A 84 -10.69 27.73 -6.34
C VAL A 84 -10.50 27.00 -5.00
N SER A 85 -11.32 26.00 -4.71
CA SER A 85 -11.22 25.20 -3.48
C SER A 85 -9.89 24.45 -3.35
N GLU A 86 -9.30 23.96 -4.45
CA GLU A 86 -7.96 23.34 -4.43
C GLU A 86 -6.89 24.38 -4.08
N ILE A 87 -6.99 25.60 -4.61
CA ILE A 87 -6.04 26.69 -4.32
C ILE A 87 -6.14 27.12 -2.85
N GLU A 88 -7.35 27.25 -2.33
CA GLU A 88 -7.61 27.56 -0.92
C GLU A 88 -7.04 26.48 -0.02
N PHE A 89 -7.26 25.21 -0.35
CA PHE A 89 -6.66 24.09 0.37
C PHE A 89 -5.13 24.14 0.35
N ILE A 90 -4.48 24.35 -0.80
CA ILE A 90 -3.02 24.46 -0.90
C ILE A 90 -2.51 25.62 -0.03
N ASN A 91 -3.25 26.74 0.00
CA ASN A 91 -2.87 27.93 0.77
C ASN A 91 -3.10 27.77 2.27
N SER A 92 -3.98 26.86 2.70
CA SER A 92 -4.20 26.52 4.12
C SER A 92 -3.15 25.57 4.70
N LEU A 93 -2.35 24.89 3.86
CA LEU A 93 -1.33 23.97 4.32
C LEU A 93 -0.26 24.67 5.17
N ASP A 94 0.01 24.12 6.34
CA ASP A 94 0.96 24.67 7.30
C ASP A 94 2.41 24.35 6.88
N ILE A 95 3.15 25.38 6.52
CA ILE A 95 4.56 25.28 6.11
C ILE A 95 5.43 25.54 7.33
N LYS A 96 6.22 24.56 7.74
CA LYS A 96 7.09 24.68 8.92
C LYS A 96 8.45 25.28 8.62
N GLN A 97 8.99 25.07 7.41
CA GLN A 97 10.36 25.46 7.07
C GLN A 97 10.55 25.67 5.56
N CYS A 98 11.60 26.39 5.20
CA CYS A 98 12.00 26.55 3.81
C CYS A 98 12.45 25.20 3.21
N PRO A 99 11.87 24.76 2.07
CA PRO A 99 12.19 23.47 1.46
C PRO A 99 13.59 23.41 0.81
N PHE A 100 14.36 24.50 0.86
CA PHE A 100 15.71 24.58 0.28
C PHE A 100 16.81 24.57 1.33
N CYS A 101 16.62 25.22 2.47
CA CYS A 101 17.66 25.38 3.48
C CYS A 101 17.20 25.03 4.91
N GLY A 102 15.93 24.64 5.11
CA GLY A 102 15.40 24.29 6.42
C GLY A 102 15.13 25.48 7.36
N SER A 103 15.39 26.74 6.94
CA SER A 103 15.14 27.93 7.76
C SER A 103 13.66 28.09 8.06
N HIS A 104 13.32 28.45 9.30
CA HIS A 104 11.96 28.79 9.72
C HIS A 104 11.62 30.28 9.46
N ASP A 105 12.61 31.10 9.08
CA ASP A 105 12.42 32.54 8.81
C ASP A 105 12.09 32.78 7.34
N PHE A 106 10.80 32.84 7.04
CA PHE A 106 10.26 33.16 5.72
C PHE A 106 8.98 33.97 5.84
N THR A 107 8.65 34.70 4.80
CA THR A 107 7.47 35.57 4.76
C THR A 107 6.66 35.33 3.49
N LYS A 108 5.36 35.68 3.53
CA LYS A 108 4.50 35.70 2.35
C LYS A 108 5.05 36.67 1.30
N TYR A 109 5.02 36.24 0.04
CA TYR A 109 5.59 37.00 -1.09
C TYR A 109 4.63 37.02 -2.29
N GLY A 110 3.40 37.50 -2.06
CA GLY A 110 2.34 37.56 -3.08
C GLY A 110 1.89 36.17 -3.55
N HIS A 111 1.20 36.14 -4.68
CA HIS A 111 0.60 34.92 -5.24
C HIS A 111 1.13 34.64 -6.64
N LYS A 112 0.96 33.38 -7.11
CA LYS A 112 1.07 33.02 -8.51
C LYS A 112 -0.16 33.53 -9.28
N LYS A 113 -0.15 33.38 -10.62
CA LYS A 113 -1.30 33.70 -11.48
C LYS A 113 -2.54 32.85 -11.17
N ASP A 114 -2.32 31.65 -10.67
CA ASP A 114 -3.38 30.70 -10.27
C ASP A 114 -3.92 30.94 -8.85
N GLY A 115 -3.43 31.96 -8.13
CA GLY A 115 -3.83 32.28 -6.77
C GLY A 115 -3.02 31.54 -5.67
N THR A 116 -2.09 30.64 -6.02
CA THR A 116 -1.25 29.93 -5.04
C THR A 116 -0.32 30.90 -4.30
N GLN A 117 -0.34 30.87 -2.95
CA GLN A 117 0.54 31.68 -2.10
C GLN A 117 2.01 31.36 -2.35
N ARG A 118 2.82 32.38 -2.55
CA ARG A 118 4.28 32.31 -2.58
C ARG A 118 4.87 32.79 -1.27
N TYR A 119 6.05 32.28 -0.99
CA TYR A 119 6.86 32.65 0.16
C TYR A 119 8.28 33.02 -0.32
N ILE A 120 8.99 33.79 0.46
CA ILE A 120 10.42 34.08 0.28
C ILE A 120 11.15 33.75 1.58
N CYS A 121 12.20 32.96 1.49
CA CYS A 121 13.05 32.63 2.64
C CYS A 121 14.04 33.76 2.89
N LYS A 122 14.13 34.27 4.11
CA LYS A 122 15.10 35.28 4.50
C LYS A 122 16.51 34.69 4.63
N GLY A 123 16.63 33.41 4.97
CA GLY A 123 17.94 32.75 5.11
C GLY A 123 18.65 32.50 3.78
N CYS A 124 17.92 32.02 2.73
CA CYS A 124 18.55 31.69 1.44
C CYS A 124 18.03 32.49 0.25
N GLY A 125 17.11 33.45 0.44
CA GLY A 125 16.55 34.29 -0.60
C GLY A 125 15.67 33.60 -1.65
N LYS A 126 15.48 32.26 -1.57
CA LYS A 126 14.71 31.51 -2.54
C LYS A 126 13.22 31.65 -2.33
N ARG A 127 12.48 31.70 -3.44
CA ARG A 127 11.01 31.74 -3.44
C ARG A 127 10.46 30.32 -3.56
N PHE A 128 9.36 30.05 -2.85
CA PHE A 128 8.72 28.74 -2.83
C PHE A 128 7.21 28.84 -2.58
N THR A 129 6.52 27.72 -2.70
CA THR A 129 5.10 27.52 -2.33
C THR A 129 5.02 26.30 -1.44
N ALA A 130 3.84 26.00 -0.85
CA ALA A 130 3.62 24.80 -0.05
C ALA A 130 4.01 23.50 -0.76
N LEU A 131 3.92 23.47 -2.09
CA LEU A 131 4.20 22.25 -2.88
C LEU A 131 5.65 22.15 -3.36
N THR A 132 6.49 23.14 -3.11
CA THR A 132 7.88 23.17 -3.61
C THR A 132 8.70 22.06 -2.95
N ASN A 133 9.46 21.32 -3.75
CA ASN A 133 10.25 20.14 -3.37
C ASN A 133 9.46 18.98 -2.77
N THR A 134 8.14 19.00 -2.77
CA THR A 134 7.29 17.87 -2.37
C THR A 134 7.08 16.91 -3.54
N ILE A 135 6.35 15.82 -3.30
CA ILE A 135 5.91 14.92 -4.38
C ILE A 135 4.99 15.61 -5.39
N PHE A 136 4.37 16.72 -5.03
CA PHE A 136 3.49 17.55 -5.86
C PHE A 136 4.24 18.65 -6.61
N ASP A 137 5.56 18.80 -6.42
CA ASP A 137 6.33 19.82 -7.10
C ASP A 137 6.23 19.68 -8.62
N SER A 138 6.08 20.83 -9.29
CA SER A 138 5.95 20.90 -10.75
C SER A 138 4.79 20.04 -11.30
N LYS A 139 3.70 19.93 -10.53
CA LYS A 139 2.50 19.19 -10.94
C LYS A 139 1.92 19.76 -12.23
N LYS A 140 1.53 18.87 -13.15
CA LYS A 140 0.71 19.18 -14.32
C LYS A 140 -0.74 18.80 -14.12
N ILE A 141 -0.99 17.90 -13.18
CA ILE A 141 -2.30 17.32 -12.86
C ILE A 141 -2.73 17.88 -11.50
N PRO A 142 -4.00 18.31 -11.32
CA PRO A 142 -4.53 18.85 -10.08
C PRO A 142 -4.36 17.92 -8.87
N ILE A 143 -4.34 18.48 -7.65
CA ILE A 143 -4.30 17.67 -6.41
C ILE A 143 -5.62 16.91 -6.21
N SER A 144 -6.73 17.43 -6.70
CA SER A 144 -8.03 16.74 -6.68
C SER A 144 -7.95 15.34 -7.31
N GLU A 145 -7.18 15.17 -8.38
CA GLU A 145 -6.97 13.85 -8.97
C GLU A 145 -6.06 12.95 -8.13
N TRP A 146 -5.12 13.52 -7.39
CA TRP A 146 -4.36 12.79 -6.39
C TRP A 146 -5.24 12.29 -5.24
N ILE A 147 -6.19 13.12 -4.78
CA ILE A 147 -7.15 12.71 -3.75
C ILE A 147 -7.95 11.49 -4.22
N GLU A 148 -8.51 11.54 -5.41
CA GLU A 148 -9.25 10.44 -6.00
C GLU A 148 -8.38 9.18 -6.18
N TYR A 149 -7.15 9.35 -6.67
CA TYR A 149 -6.19 8.25 -6.77
C TYR A 149 -5.91 7.58 -5.41
N LEU A 150 -5.70 8.38 -4.36
CA LEU A 150 -5.44 7.86 -3.01
C LEU A 150 -6.65 7.14 -2.42
N LEU A 151 -7.87 7.65 -2.64
CA LEU A 151 -9.09 6.98 -2.20
C LEU A 151 -9.19 5.57 -2.79
N HIS A 152 -9.02 5.43 -4.11
CA HIS A 152 -9.05 4.11 -4.76
C HIS A 152 -7.90 3.22 -4.30
N LEU A 153 -6.70 3.78 -4.12
CA LEU A 153 -5.54 3.03 -3.64
C LEU A 153 -5.77 2.48 -2.22
N PHE A 154 -6.40 3.27 -1.35
CA PHE A 154 -6.71 2.87 0.03
C PHE A 154 -7.85 1.84 0.11
N GLU A 155 -8.69 1.75 -0.91
CA GLU A 155 -9.73 0.73 -1.08
C GLU A 155 -9.22 -0.55 -1.78
N PHE A 156 -7.91 -0.76 -1.85
CA PHE A 156 -7.26 -1.93 -2.45
C PHE A 156 -7.47 -2.09 -3.97
N HIS A 157 -7.84 -1.03 -4.67
CA HIS A 157 -7.90 -1.09 -6.13
C HIS A 157 -6.51 -1.32 -6.71
N SER A 158 -6.43 -2.10 -7.80
CA SER A 158 -5.16 -2.31 -8.49
C SER A 158 -4.65 -1.00 -9.09
N ILE A 159 -3.33 -0.85 -9.25
CA ILE A 159 -2.74 0.37 -9.82
C ILE A 159 -3.29 0.68 -11.21
N ASN A 160 -3.55 -0.35 -12.03
CA ASN A 160 -4.11 -0.16 -13.37
C ASN A 160 -5.57 0.29 -13.30
N SER A 161 -6.40 -0.30 -12.41
CA SER A 161 -7.78 0.12 -12.18
C SER A 161 -7.81 1.56 -11.70
N THR A 162 -7.05 1.87 -10.65
CA THR A 162 -6.95 3.23 -10.09
C THR A 162 -6.51 4.27 -11.13
N ALA A 163 -5.54 3.94 -11.98
CA ALA A 163 -5.12 4.84 -13.05
C ALA A 163 -6.21 5.02 -14.09
N TYR A 164 -6.91 3.95 -14.46
CA TYR A 164 -7.99 3.99 -15.44
C TYR A 164 -9.18 4.81 -14.92
N ASP A 165 -9.63 4.54 -13.69
CA ASP A 165 -10.74 5.27 -13.04
C ASP A 165 -10.41 6.75 -12.89
N ASN A 166 -9.16 7.07 -12.66
CA ASN A 166 -8.62 8.42 -12.56
C ASN A 166 -8.24 9.03 -13.94
N ARG A 167 -8.48 8.32 -15.03
CA ARG A 167 -8.18 8.70 -16.44
C ARG A 167 -6.71 9.05 -16.69
N ASN A 168 -5.85 8.46 -15.93
CA ASN A 168 -4.42 8.56 -16.11
C ASN A 168 -3.89 7.28 -16.81
N SER A 169 -2.74 7.39 -17.45
CA SER A 169 -2.07 6.20 -17.97
C SER A 169 -1.60 5.29 -16.81
N PRO A 170 -1.50 3.97 -17.01
CA PRO A 170 -0.91 3.06 -16.04
C PRO A 170 0.50 3.48 -15.58
N THR A 171 1.25 4.11 -16.48
CA THR A 171 2.58 4.67 -16.18
C THR A 171 2.50 5.84 -15.20
N THR A 172 1.49 6.70 -15.32
CA THR A 172 1.24 7.78 -14.35
C THR A 172 0.85 7.20 -13.00
N GLY A 173 -0.06 6.22 -12.96
CA GLY A 173 -0.44 5.53 -11.73
C GLY A 173 0.75 4.89 -11.02
N LYS A 174 1.63 4.21 -11.77
CA LYS A 174 2.88 3.64 -11.24
C LYS A 174 3.82 4.73 -10.70
N TYR A 175 3.97 5.83 -11.40
CA TYR A 175 4.78 6.96 -10.93
C TYR A 175 4.24 7.57 -9.64
N TRP A 176 2.93 7.70 -9.53
CA TRP A 176 2.29 8.19 -8.31
C TRP A 176 2.42 7.20 -7.16
N LEU A 177 2.36 5.91 -7.41
CA LEU A 177 2.65 4.88 -6.41
C LEU A 177 4.06 5.02 -5.84
N ILE A 178 5.07 5.21 -6.70
CA ILE A 178 6.47 5.41 -6.25
C ILE A 178 6.59 6.67 -5.38
N LYS A 179 5.89 7.74 -5.74
CA LYS A 179 5.81 8.95 -4.91
C LYS A 179 5.13 8.69 -3.56
N THR A 180 4.06 7.87 -3.55
CA THR A 180 3.37 7.45 -2.33
C THR A 180 4.31 6.64 -1.43
N PHE A 181 5.06 5.72 -1.97
CA PHE A 181 6.07 4.96 -1.23
C PHE A 181 7.14 5.85 -0.61
N GLU A 182 7.60 6.88 -1.33
CA GLU A 182 8.59 7.82 -0.78
C GLU A 182 8.07 8.62 0.41
N VAL A 183 6.79 8.99 0.42
CA VAL A 183 6.16 9.66 1.57
C VAL A 183 6.07 8.73 2.78
N LEU A 184 5.72 7.48 2.55
CA LEU A 184 5.49 6.48 3.60
C LEU A 184 6.76 5.73 4.04
N LYS A 185 7.91 6.01 3.43
CA LYS A 185 9.16 5.35 3.75
C LYS A 185 9.55 5.56 5.20
N GLY A 186 9.81 4.47 5.92
CA GLY A 186 10.17 4.49 7.34
C GLY A 186 9.02 4.84 8.30
N ILE A 187 7.76 4.86 7.83
CA ILE A 187 6.61 5.23 8.66
C ILE A 187 6.44 4.31 9.89
N GLN A 188 6.96 3.09 9.82
CA GLN A 188 6.90 2.12 10.90
C GLN A 188 8.12 2.16 11.82
N ASP A 189 9.18 2.93 11.52
CA ASP A 189 10.49 2.82 12.20
C ASP A 189 10.43 3.10 13.70
N ASN A 190 9.50 3.93 14.14
CA ASN A 190 9.31 4.33 15.53
C ASN A 190 8.07 3.72 16.19
N VAL A 191 7.41 2.75 15.53
CA VAL A 191 6.25 2.07 16.10
C VAL A 191 6.72 1.10 17.17
N VAL A 192 6.21 1.24 18.38
CA VAL A 192 6.45 0.31 19.51
C VAL A 192 5.10 -0.26 19.93
N LEU A 193 5.02 -1.58 19.96
CA LEU A 193 3.89 -2.36 20.45
C LEU A 193 4.06 -2.57 21.95
N ASP A 194 3.00 -2.37 22.72
CA ASP A 194 3.00 -2.48 24.19
C ASP A 194 1.80 -3.28 24.69
N GLY A 195 1.86 -3.75 25.93
CA GLY A 195 0.83 -4.55 26.56
C GLY A 195 0.79 -5.97 26.02
N THR A 196 -0.35 -6.44 25.50
CA THR A 196 -0.45 -7.77 24.90
C THR A 196 -0.17 -7.68 23.40
N VAL A 197 0.96 -8.24 22.99
CA VAL A 197 1.46 -8.22 21.60
C VAL A 197 1.34 -9.59 20.99
N TYR A 198 0.61 -9.70 19.88
CA TYR A 198 0.51 -10.89 19.05
C TYR A 198 1.53 -10.81 17.92
N LEU A 199 2.32 -11.85 17.72
CA LEU A 199 3.40 -11.91 16.75
C LEU A 199 3.38 -13.22 15.98
N ASP A 200 3.44 -13.14 14.65
CA ASP A 200 3.58 -14.31 13.77
C ASP A 200 4.14 -13.88 12.40
N GLU A 201 4.70 -14.81 11.62
CA GLU A 201 5.24 -14.58 10.30
C GLU A 201 4.33 -15.14 9.20
N THR A 202 4.18 -14.35 8.14
CA THR A 202 3.60 -14.82 6.89
C THR A 202 4.62 -14.78 5.74
N TYR A 203 4.37 -15.57 4.68
CA TYR A 203 5.38 -15.81 3.65
C TYR A 203 4.85 -15.51 2.25
N PHE A 204 5.62 -14.73 1.49
CA PHE A 204 5.36 -14.40 0.09
C PHE A 204 6.36 -15.09 -0.83
N ALA A 205 5.89 -15.65 -1.95
CA ALA A 205 6.78 -16.27 -2.92
C ALA A 205 7.60 -15.21 -3.67
N LYS A 206 8.89 -15.46 -3.91
CA LYS A 206 9.71 -14.69 -4.85
C LYS A 206 9.15 -14.79 -6.27
N THR A 207 9.54 -13.87 -7.14
CA THR A 207 9.19 -13.92 -8.57
C THR A 207 9.73 -15.21 -9.21
N LYS A 208 9.04 -15.72 -10.23
CA LYS A 208 9.41 -16.99 -10.88
C LYS A 208 10.85 -17.00 -11.42
N SER A 209 11.34 -15.86 -11.92
CA SER A 209 12.68 -15.68 -12.45
C SER A 209 13.79 -15.72 -11.38
N LYS A 210 13.46 -15.52 -10.11
CA LYS A 210 14.40 -15.46 -8.98
C LYS A 210 14.30 -16.67 -8.04
N LEU A 211 13.63 -17.74 -8.47
CA LEU A 211 13.50 -18.94 -7.65
C LEU A 211 14.79 -19.76 -7.66
N ALA A 212 15.29 -20.04 -6.47
CA ALA A 212 16.40 -20.96 -6.28
C ALA A 212 15.95 -22.41 -6.50
N THR A 213 16.85 -23.19 -7.09
CA THR A 213 16.66 -24.63 -7.33
C THR A 213 17.73 -25.44 -6.62
N LYS A 214 17.43 -26.69 -6.32
CA LYS A 214 18.38 -27.73 -5.93
C LYS A 214 18.15 -28.91 -6.86
N ASP A 215 19.18 -29.40 -7.52
CA ASP A 215 19.12 -30.52 -8.49
C ASP A 215 18.05 -30.28 -9.58
N GLY A 216 17.99 -29.04 -10.11
CA GLY A 216 17.00 -28.64 -11.12
C GLY A 216 15.56 -28.49 -10.61
N LYS A 217 15.26 -28.85 -9.36
CA LYS A 217 13.92 -28.77 -8.77
C LYS A 217 13.80 -27.54 -7.87
N LYS A 218 12.62 -26.86 -7.93
CA LYS A 218 12.33 -25.72 -7.05
C LYS A 218 12.30 -26.16 -5.59
N LEU A 219 12.91 -25.35 -4.73
CA LEU A 219 12.83 -25.55 -3.29
C LEU A 219 11.37 -25.45 -2.81
N ARG A 220 10.94 -26.38 -1.96
CA ARG A 220 9.60 -26.44 -1.38
C ARG A 220 9.58 -25.86 0.04
N GLY A 221 8.39 -25.67 0.60
CA GLY A 221 8.20 -25.20 1.98
C GLY A 221 8.68 -23.78 2.23
N ILE A 222 8.99 -23.48 3.49
CA ILE A 222 9.60 -22.21 3.92
C ILE A 222 11.10 -22.27 3.61
N SER A 223 11.47 -21.83 2.44
CA SER A 223 12.84 -21.86 1.90
C SER A 223 13.24 -20.47 1.43
N ARG A 224 14.49 -20.30 0.97
CA ARG A 224 14.96 -19.03 0.36
C ARG A 224 14.16 -18.55 -0.86
N ASN A 225 13.18 -19.34 -1.32
CA ASN A 225 12.19 -18.93 -2.31
C ASN A 225 11.00 -18.17 -1.71
N LYS A 226 10.98 -18.04 -0.40
CA LYS A 226 9.98 -17.27 0.34
C LYS A 226 10.60 -16.05 0.98
N ILE A 227 9.85 -14.95 0.98
CA ILE A 227 10.16 -13.73 1.71
C ILE A 227 9.26 -13.76 2.94
N GLY A 228 9.87 -13.75 4.11
CA GLY A 228 9.17 -13.67 5.39
C GLY A 228 8.74 -12.23 5.67
N VAL A 229 7.54 -12.08 6.18
CA VAL A 229 6.98 -10.82 6.68
C VAL A 229 6.51 -11.07 8.09
N GLY A 230 7.11 -10.40 9.04
CA GLY A 230 6.67 -10.38 10.42
C GLY A 230 5.50 -9.42 10.59
N VAL A 231 4.47 -9.90 11.25
CA VAL A 231 3.28 -9.14 11.60
C VAL A 231 3.12 -9.13 13.10
N GLY A 232 3.12 -7.94 13.68
CA GLY A 232 2.87 -7.76 15.11
C GLY A 232 1.66 -6.84 15.31
N VAL A 233 0.86 -7.11 16.34
CA VAL A 233 -0.28 -6.26 16.72
C VAL A 233 -0.45 -6.19 18.22
N ALA A 234 -0.63 -4.98 18.75
CA ALA A 234 -0.98 -4.71 20.15
C ALA A 234 -2.49 -4.45 20.22
N CYS A 235 -3.24 -5.32 20.90
CA CYS A 235 -4.70 -5.24 20.94
C CYS A 235 -5.23 -4.03 21.70
N ASN A 236 -4.51 -3.53 22.69
CA ASN A 236 -4.98 -2.44 23.54
C ASN A 236 -4.96 -1.07 22.84
N GLU A 237 -4.13 -0.91 21.80
CA GLU A 237 -3.90 0.38 21.15
C GLU A 237 -4.17 0.35 19.63
N THR A 238 -4.67 -0.76 19.11
CA THR A 238 -4.88 -0.95 17.65
C THR A 238 -3.63 -0.70 16.80
N LYS A 239 -2.44 -0.74 17.41
CA LYS A 239 -1.16 -0.58 16.73
C LYS A 239 -0.69 -1.88 16.10
N SER A 240 -0.11 -1.80 14.93
CA SER A 240 0.46 -2.97 14.23
C SER A 240 1.78 -2.62 13.55
N ILE A 241 2.55 -3.66 13.21
CA ILE A 241 3.76 -3.56 12.39
C ILE A 241 3.74 -4.64 11.31
N PHE A 242 4.34 -4.33 10.15
CA PHE A 242 4.52 -5.23 9.03
C PHE A 242 5.92 -5.05 8.47
N ILE A 243 6.82 -6.00 8.73
CA ILE A 243 8.24 -5.83 8.45
C ILE A 243 8.79 -7.04 7.70
N VAL A 244 9.59 -6.82 6.66
CA VAL A 244 10.29 -7.89 5.97
C VAL A 244 11.37 -8.46 6.87
N THR A 245 11.26 -9.75 7.24
CA THR A 245 12.21 -10.46 8.12
C THR A 245 13.37 -11.11 7.37
N GLY A 246 13.32 -11.09 6.04
CA GLY A 246 14.32 -11.69 5.19
C GLY A 246 13.78 -12.84 4.34
N THR A 247 14.62 -13.80 4.02
CA THR A 247 14.25 -14.99 3.23
C THR A 247 14.42 -16.25 4.05
N SER A 248 13.58 -17.25 3.83
CA SER A 248 13.51 -18.47 4.62
C SER A 248 12.85 -18.27 5.99
N LYS A 249 12.99 -19.27 6.85
CA LYS A 249 12.56 -19.24 8.25
C LYS A 249 13.44 -18.26 9.04
N PRO A 250 12.90 -17.44 9.94
CA PRO A 250 13.68 -16.51 10.74
C PRO A 250 14.65 -17.24 11.67
N SER A 251 15.80 -16.63 11.92
CA SER A 251 16.76 -17.04 12.93
C SER A 251 16.62 -16.16 14.16
N ARG A 252 17.12 -16.61 15.33
CA ARG A 252 17.17 -15.77 16.54
C ARG A 252 17.78 -14.38 16.26
N LYS A 253 18.87 -14.34 15.48
CA LYS A 253 19.53 -13.08 15.11
C LYS A 253 18.61 -12.16 14.29
N SER A 254 18.00 -12.68 13.22
CA SER A 254 17.11 -11.87 12.37
C SER A 254 15.85 -11.44 13.12
N THR A 255 15.31 -12.28 14.00
CA THR A 255 14.18 -11.97 14.87
C THR A 255 14.50 -10.81 15.81
N LYS A 256 15.68 -10.84 16.46
CA LYS A 256 16.16 -9.74 17.29
C LYS A 256 16.28 -8.44 16.48
N GLU A 257 17.01 -8.47 15.35
CA GLU A 257 17.22 -7.29 14.51
C GLU A 257 15.90 -6.69 13.98
N THR A 258 14.90 -7.53 13.75
CA THR A 258 13.60 -7.10 13.24
C THR A 258 12.70 -6.50 14.31
N TYR A 259 12.56 -7.17 15.45
CA TYR A 259 11.48 -6.87 16.39
C TYR A 259 11.91 -6.16 17.67
N SER A 260 13.18 -6.24 18.10
CA SER A 260 13.57 -5.74 19.42
C SER A 260 13.27 -4.27 19.64
N LYS A 261 13.31 -3.45 18.60
CA LYS A 261 12.97 -2.01 18.66
C LYS A 261 11.46 -1.73 18.59
N HIS A 262 10.65 -2.74 18.27
CA HIS A 262 9.23 -2.60 18.02
C HIS A 262 8.35 -3.21 19.13
N ILE A 263 8.93 -3.81 20.14
CA ILE A 263 8.20 -4.41 21.27
C ILE A 263 8.70 -3.77 22.56
N ALA A 264 7.78 -3.26 23.36
CA ALA A 264 8.10 -2.68 24.66
C ALA A 264 8.55 -3.77 25.65
N ARG A 265 9.57 -3.46 26.45
CA ARG A 265 10.06 -4.35 27.51
C ARG A 265 8.94 -4.67 28.51
N GLY A 266 8.86 -5.92 28.98
CA GLY A 266 7.86 -6.38 29.92
C GLY A 266 6.46 -6.61 29.34
N SER A 267 6.28 -6.53 28.01
CA SER A 267 5.03 -6.87 27.36
C SER A 267 4.72 -8.36 27.42
N ILE A 268 3.45 -8.72 27.20
CA ILE A 268 3.01 -10.10 27.04
C ILE A 268 3.09 -10.46 25.55
N LEU A 269 3.94 -11.42 25.20
CA LEU A 269 4.08 -11.91 23.83
C LEU A 269 3.21 -13.16 23.63
N VAL A 270 2.19 -13.02 22.76
CA VAL A 270 1.34 -14.13 22.31
C VAL A 270 1.81 -14.56 20.93
N HIS A 271 2.28 -15.79 20.78
CA HIS A 271 2.89 -16.26 19.55
C HIS A 271 2.70 -17.78 19.35
N ASP A 272 3.04 -18.28 18.17
CA ASP A 272 3.17 -19.71 17.91
C ASP A 272 4.46 -20.28 18.52
N ASP A 273 4.66 -21.60 18.40
CA ASP A 273 5.85 -22.30 18.91
C ASP A 273 7.09 -22.09 17.99
N GLU A 274 7.30 -20.84 17.51
CA GLU A 274 8.47 -20.50 16.72
C GLU A 274 9.69 -20.22 17.62
N HIS A 275 10.66 -21.14 17.58
CA HIS A 275 11.85 -21.10 18.44
C HIS A 275 12.65 -19.77 18.34
N SER A 276 12.60 -19.10 17.19
CA SER A 276 13.34 -17.86 17.01
C SER A 276 12.85 -16.70 17.90
N HIS A 277 11.61 -16.76 18.42
CA HIS A 277 11.05 -15.75 19.32
C HIS A 277 11.66 -15.77 20.73
N SER A 278 12.31 -16.86 21.15
CA SER A 278 12.93 -16.97 22.46
C SER A 278 13.93 -15.85 22.77
N ILE A 279 14.62 -15.33 21.76
CA ILE A 279 15.56 -14.19 21.95
C ILE A 279 14.86 -12.91 22.41
N LEU A 280 13.63 -12.66 21.94
CA LEU A 280 12.85 -11.48 22.33
C LEU A 280 12.39 -11.60 23.78
N ILE A 281 11.95 -12.82 24.17
CA ILE A 281 11.51 -13.11 25.52
C ILE A 281 12.64 -12.87 26.51
N GLU A 282 13.83 -13.38 26.20
CA GLU A 282 15.03 -13.25 27.02
C GLU A 282 15.49 -11.79 27.14
N GLU A 283 15.60 -11.04 26.05
CA GLU A 283 16.20 -9.70 26.03
C GLU A 283 15.24 -8.59 26.49
N LEU A 284 13.95 -8.74 26.18
CA LEU A 284 12.95 -7.73 26.52
C LEU A 284 12.15 -8.11 27.78
N GLU A 285 12.53 -9.19 28.47
CA GLU A 285 11.86 -9.69 29.68
C GLU A 285 10.35 -9.85 29.48
N LEU A 286 9.96 -10.49 28.37
CA LEU A 286 8.55 -10.64 27.99
C LEU A 286 7.90 -11.81 28.75
N GLU A 287 6.62 -11.65 29.13
CA GLU A 287 5.78 -12.77 29.48
C GLU A 287 5.38 -13.52 28.21
N SER A 288 5.69 -14.81 28.10
CA SER A 288 5.41 -15.59 26.88
C SER A 288 4.13 -16.41 27.05
N LYS A 289 3.22 -16.28 26.04
CA LYS A 289 2.04 -17.15 25.87
C LYS A 289 2.12 -17.84 24.51
N VAL A 290 2.50 -19.11 24.54
CA VAL A 290 2.69 -19.93 23.33
C VAL A 290 1.44 -20.73 23.03
N TYR A 291 1.02 -20.74 21.77
CA TYR A 291 -0.07 -21.57 21.28
C TYR A 291 0.39 -22.40 20.08
N SER A 292 0.53 -23.70 20.28
CA SER A 292 0.96 -24.60 19.21
C SER A 292 -0.11 -24.74 18.12
N THR A 293 0.33 -25.06 16.91
CA THR A 293 -0.57 -25.39 15.79
C THR A 293 -1.54 -26.53 16.12
N ARG A 294 -1.18 -27.44 17.05
CA ARG A 294 -2.07 -28.54 17.48
C ARG A 294 -3.23 -28.04 18.32
N GLU A 295 -3.00 -27.06 19.18
CA GLU A 295 -4.01 -26.46 20.06
C GLU A 295 -4.96 -25.55 19.29
N THR A 296 -4.46 -24.86 18.26
CA THR A 296 -5.25 -23.90 17.48
C THR A 296 -5.96 -24.53 16.28
N LYS A 297 -5.57 -25.75 15.88
CA LYS A 297 -6.12 -26.42 14.70
C LYS A 297 -7.60 -26.75 14.87
N GLY A 298 -8.43 -26.21 13.98
CA GLY A 298 -9.88 -26.48 13.94
C GLY A 298 -10.70 -25.61 14.87
N LEU A 299 -10.07 -24.66 15.60
CA LEU A 299 -10.79 -23.63 16.32
C LEU A 299 -11.46 -22.65 15.35
N SER A 300 -12.62 -22.13 15.73
CA SER A 300 -13.22 -20.99 15.03
C SER A 300 -12.34 -19.76 15.19
N ASP A 301 -12.48 -18.78 14.29
CA ASP A 301 -11.72 -17.52 14.37
C ASP A 301 -11.90 -16.81 15.73
N LYS A 302 -13.11 -16.89 16.31
CA LYS A 302 -13.42 -16.29 17.63
C LYS A 302 -12.71 -16.99 18.80
N ASP A 303 -12.46 -18.28 18.68
CA ASP A 303 -11.86 -19.11 19.72
C ASP A 303 -10.35 -19.24 19.55
N ASN A 304 -9.81 -18.82 18.40
CA ASN A 304 -8.39 -18.91 18.12
C ASN A 304 -7.63 -17.77 18.83
N PRO A 305 -6.76 -18.07 19.80
CA PRO A 305 -6.02 -17.04 20.52
C PRO A 305 -5.07 -16.23 19.63
N LEU A 306 -4.69 -16.74 18.45
CA LEU A 306 -3.87 -16.01 17.46
C LEU A 306 -4.71 -15.26 16.41
N TYR A 307 -6.04 -15.19 16.58
CA TYR A 307 -6.94 -14.52 15.63
C TYR A 307 -6.51 -13.10 15.26
N PRO A 308 -6.07 -12.22 16.19
CA PRO A 308 -5.70 -10.85 15.82
C PRO A 308 -4.61 -10.77 14.74
N VAL A 309 -3.56 -11.58 14.86
CA VAL A 309 -2.48 -11.61 13.88
C VAL A 309 -2.89 -12.37 12.62
N ASN A 310 -3.67 -13.44 12.73
CA ASN A 310 -4.16 -14.22 11.59
C ASN A 310 -5.08 -13.39 10.69
N ASN A 311 -5.95 -12.57 11.26
CA ASN A 311 -6.79 -11.65 10.51
C ASN A 311 -5.95 -10.64 9.72
N LEU A 312 -4.93 -10.06 10.34
CA LEU A 312 -4.00 -9.17 9.62
C LEU A 312 -3.24 -9.88 8.50
N HIS A 313 -2.88 -11.16 8.66
CA HIS A 313 -2.31 -11.97 7.59
C HIS A 313 -3.27 -12.14 6.41
N LEU A 314 -4.56 -12.38 6.69
CA LEU A 314 -5.59 -12.49 5.65
C LEU A 314 -5.71 -11.20 4.87
N LEU A 315 -5.92 -10.07 5.56
CA LEU A 315 -6.06 -8.74 4.95
C LEU A 315 -4.80 -8.35 4.16
N LEU A 316 -3.60 -8.57 4.70
CA LEU A 316 -2.35 -8.33 4.00
C LEU A 316 -2.24 -9.16 2.71
N LYS A 317 -2.62 -10.44 2.76
CA LYS A 317 -2.61 -11.29 1.56
C LYS A 317 -3.63 -10.84 0.52
N GLN A 318 -4.80 -10.37 0.92
CA GLN A 318 -5.80 -9.78 0.00
C GLN A 318 -5.25 -8.51 -0.64
N PHE A 319 -4.72 -7.58 0.15
CA PHE A 319 -4.08 -6.36 -0.32
C PHE A 319 -2.97 -6.65 -1.33
N ILE A 320 -2.05 -7.54 -1.01
CA ILE A 320 -0.95 -7.90 -1.91
C ILE A 320 -1.46 -8.60 -3.19
N ARG A 321 -2.53 -9.40 -3.11
CA ARG A 321 -3.13 -10.04 -4.29
C ARG A 321 -3.80 -9.04 -5.23
N SER A 322 -4.46 -8.01 -4.72
CA SER A 322 -5.05 -6.94 -5.55
C SER A 322 -3.99 -6.22 -6.41
N HIS A 323 -2.74 -6.25 -5.97
CA HIS A 323 -1.59 -5.65 -6.64
C HIS A 323 -0.65 -6.68 -7.29
N GLY A 324 -1.18 -7.76 -7.83
CA GLY A 324 -0.49 -9.00 -8.24
C GLY A 324 0.76 -8.90 -9.11
N ALA A 325 0.99 -7.77 -9.76
CA ALA A 325 2.18 -7.51 -10.60
C ALA A 325 3.26 -6.67 -9.88
N TYR A 326 3.21 -6.56 -8.55
CA TYR A 326 4.19 -5.79 -7.79
C TYR A 326 5.58 -6.44 -7.77
N ASP A 327 6.61 -5.61 -7.66
CA ASP A 327 7.99 -6.09 -7.47
C ASP A 327 8.21 -6.47 -5.99
N ARG A 328 8.65 -7.73 -5.76
CA ARG A 328 8.91 -8.26 -4.41
C ARG A 328 10.14 -7.64 -3.76
N GLU A 329 11.02 -6.99 -4.51
CA GLU A 329 12.16 -6.25 -3.95
C GLU A 329 11.71 -4.99 -3.21
N HIS A 330 10.54 -4.46 -3.59
CA HIS A 330 9.88 -3.32 -2.94
C HIS A 330 8.79 -3.74 -1.96
N LEU A 331 8.82 -4.99 -1.46
CA LEU A 331 7.77 -5.48 -0.56
C LEU A 331 7.60 -4.60 0.68
N GLN A 332 8.70 -4.07 1.26
CA GLN A 332 8.60 -3.19 2.43
C GLN A 332 7.83 -1.89 2.14
N ASP A 333 7.95 -1.34 0.93
CA ASP A 333 7.20 -0.14 0.54
C ASP A 333 5.68 -0.43 0.50
N TRP A 334 5.29 -1.62 0.01
CA TRP A 334 3.92 -2.10 0.05
C TRP A 334 3.43 -2.36 1.47
N LEU A 335 4.28 -2.88 2.35
CA LEU A 335 3.95 -3.06 3.76
C LEU A 335 3.76 -1.72 4.48
N ASN A 336 4.56 -0.71 4.16
CA ASN A 336 4.39 0.64 4.68
C ASN A 336 3.06 1.27 4.22
N LEU A 337 2.68 1.06 2.95
CA LEU A 337 1.38 1.49 2.44
C LEU A 337 0.23 0.75 3.14
N PHE A 338 0.33 -0.57 3.28
CA PHE A 338 -0.66 -1.37 3.99
C PHE A 338 -0.79 -0.93 5.46
N TRP A 339 0.34 -0.70 6.13
CA TRP A 339 0.36 -0.17 7.49
C TRP A 339 -0.39 1.16 7.60
N PHE A 340 -0.14 2.08 6.67
CA PHE A 340 -0.81 3.38 6.63
C PHE A 340 -2.33 3.24 6.44
N ILE A 341 -2.76 2.29 5.61
CA ILE A 341 -4.18 2.02 5.38
C ILE A 341 -4.84 1.41 6.63
N MET A 342 -4.17 0.51 7.33
CA MET A 342 -4.74 -0.21 8.48
C MET A 342 -4.74 0.57 9.78
N ASN A 343 -3.86 1.57 9.95
CA ASN A 343 -3.74 2.35 11.17
C ASN A 343 -4.50 3.70 11.05
N ASP A 344 -4.66 4.39 12.19
CA ASP A 344 -5.41 5.66 12.25
C ASP A 344 -4.83 6.76 11.34
N PRO A 345 -5.72 7.63 10.84
CA PRO A 345 -7.16 7.70 11.06
C PRO A 345 -7.93 6.56 10.37
N LYS A 346 -9.08 6.16 10.92
CA LYS A 346 -9.94 5.11 10.32
C LYS A 346 -10.72 5.63 9.13
N ASP A 347 -11.22 6.87 9.21
CA ASP A 347 -11.91 7.51 8.10
C ASP A 347 -10.98 7.68 6.89
N LYS A 348 -11.47 7.31 5.71
CA LYS A 348 -10.69 7.33 4.47
C LYS A 348 -10.36 8.76 4.00
N TYR A 349 -11.22 9.72 4.26
CA TYR A 349 -11.00 11.12 3.86
C TYR A 349 -9.97 11.77 4.76
N ASP A 350 -10.05 11.56 6.07
CA ASP A 350 -9.04 11.99 7.04
C ASP A 350 -7.67 11.35 6.75
N LYS A 351 -7.68 10.10 6.28
CA LYS A 351 -6.47 9.39 5.86
C LYS A 351 -5.81 10.04 4.64
N VAL A 352 -6.60 10.47 3.66
CA VAL A 352 -6.10 11.23 2.50
C VAL A 352 -5.53 12.56 2.95
N LEU A 353 -6.24 13.30 3.83
CA LEU A 353 -5.75 14.56 4.38
C LEU A 353 -4.41 14.37 5.09
N LYS A 354 -4.33 13.41 6.01
CA LYS A 354 -3.08 13.05 6.72
C LYS A 354 -1.94 12.73 5.75
N PHE A 355 -2.21 11.97 4.68
CA PHE A 355 -1.20 11.67 3.67
C PHE A 355 -0.69 12.94 2.96
N ILE A 356 -1.58 13.85 2.58
CA ILE A 356 -1.21 15.10 1.90
C ILE A 356 -0.38 16.00 2.84
N GLU A 357 -0.77 16.12 4.10
CA GLU A 357 -0.01 16.85 5.12
C GLU A 357 1.40 16.27 5.28
N MET A 358 1.53 14.95 5.42
CA MET A 358 2.82 14.26 5.47
C MET A 358 3.67 14.54 4.22
N ALA A 359 3.06 14.51 3.04
CA ALA A 359 3.73 14.76 1.77
C ALA A 359 4.25 16.20 1.64
N VAL A 360 3.53 17.17 2.22
CA VAL A 360 3.93 18.58 2.24
C VAL A 360 5.01 18.85 3.29
N LEU A 361 4.90 18.23 4.48
CA LEU A 361 5.87 18.40 5.56
C LEU A 361 7.21 17.71 5.29
N SER A 362 7.23 16.71 4.42
CA SER A 362 8.43 15.96 4.05
C SER A 362 8.87 16.34 2.63
N PRO A 363 9.76 17.32 2.44
CA PRO A 363 10.17 17.77 1.11
C PRO A 363 11.02 16.67 0.43
N LYS A 364 10.37 15.84 -0.35
CA LYS A 364 10.99 14.75 -1.14
C LYS A 364 10.54 14.84 -2.59
N ARG A 365 11.31 15.52 -3.41
CA ARG A 365 11.04 15.60 -4.84
C ARG A 365 11.43 14.29 -5.55
N VAL A 366 10.46 13.58 -6.09
CA VAL A 366 10.68 12.41 -6.94
C VAL A 366 10.51 12.81 -8.40
N ARG A 367 11.57 12.73 -9.20
CA ARG A 367 11.52 13.03 -10.64
C ARG A 367 11.07 11.80 -11.41
N TYR A 368 10.27 12.02 -12.47
CA TYR A 368 9.76 10.94 -13.32
C TYR A 368 10.87 10.03 -13.86
N ARG A 369 11.96 10.61 -14.41
CA ARG A 369 13.07 9.82 -14.94
C ARG A 369 13.77 8.97 -13.88
N ASP A 370 13.86 9.46 -12.63
CA ASP A 370 14.53 8.73 -11.55
C ASP A 370 13.64 7.59 -11.05
N ALA A 371 12.32 7.83 -10.95
CA ALA A 371 11.32 6.86 -10.57
C ALA A 371 11.15 5.73 -11.60
N MET A 372 11.25 6.08 -12.90
CA MET A 372 11.01 5.15 -14.01
C MET A 372 12.31 4.60 -14.61
N SER A 373 13.47 4.95 -14.06
CA SER A 373 14.74 4.34 -14.45
C SER A 373 14.76 2.84 -14.08
N SER A 374 15.52 2.05 -14.80
CA SER A 374 15.52 0.57 -14.75
C SER A 374 15.79 -0.07 -13.37
N LYS A 375 16.13 0.73 -12.36
CA LYS A 375 16.29 0.27 -10.97
C LYS A 375 14.94 0.05 -10.25
N HIS A 376 13.85 0.68 -10.74
CA HIS A 376 12.50 0.56 -10.17
C HIS A 376 11.53 -0.16 -11.10
N SER A 377 11.96 -0.58 -12.30
CA SER A 377 11.12 -1.17 -13.34
C SER A 377 11.41 -2.65 -13.62
N LYS A 378 12.27 -3.31 -12.84
CA LYS A 378 12.56 -4.74 -12.96
C LYS A 378 11.92 -5.57 -11.87
#